data_62ab53d3278181cd2364dff172424265
#
_entry.id   62ab53d3278181cd2364dff172424265
#
_cell.length_a   1.000
_cell.length_b   1.000
_cell.length_c   1.000
_cell.angle_alpha   90.00
_cell.angle_beta   90.00
_cell.angle_gamma   90.00
#
_symmetry.space_group_name_H-M   'P 1'
#
loop_
_entity.id
_entity.type
_entity.pdbx_description
1 polymer ?
#
loop_
_entity_poly.entity_id
_entity_poly.type
_entity_poly.pdbx_seq_one_letter_code
_entity_poly.pdbx_strand_id
1 'polypeptide(L)'
;MIVIMFVFVPLCFSQSVQEEYIRKYCQIAVEEMGRTGVPASITLAQGILESGSGTSQLSIKGNNHFGIKCHYDWTGGKMYSDDDAKNECFRMYHNASESFRDHSDFLRNNQRYASLFKLDVRDYRGWATGLKKAGYATSPTYATRLIEIIEKYNLAQYDSGTFVPVSVTSDVIAEAVNTEETAADKNPTRYYTSNGFELSMSEYSLGTNNNTDYIVLKYPMDIQVLSRKLGMAPWELYKYNDLPKKYTISAGEIIYLKPKRGKAEKKYSVHEVQRGETMRDISQKYAVKINKLYKMNGWEQGVQPVEGSKVRLR
;
A
#
# COMPACT_ATOMS: atom_id res chain seq x y z
N MET A 1 27.90 32.06 36.84
CA MET A 1 26.66 31.43 36.37
C MET A 1 26.96 30.82 35.00
N ILE A 2 27.22 29.50 34.95
CA ILE A 2 27.59 28.80 33.70
C ILE A 2 26.27 28.28 33.09
N VAL A 3 25.92 28.82 31.93
CA VAL A 3 24.75 28.34 31.14
C VAL A 3 25.23 27.15 30.33
N ILE A 4 24.79 25.94 30.70
CA ILE A 4 25.02 24.73 29.94
C ILE A 4 23.94 24.68 28.84
N MET A 5 24.34 24.92 27.61
CA MET A 5 23.51 24.84 26.43
C MET A 5 23.41 23.35 26.00
N PHE A 6 22.27 22.71 26.27
CA PHE A 6 21.99 21.37 25.79
C PHE A 6 21.72 21.45 24.28
N VAL A 7 22.63 20.93 23.47
CA VAL A 7 22.43 20.73 22.04
C VAL A 7 21.59 19.46 21.88
N PHE A 8 20.31 19.61 21.56
CA PHE A 8 19.43 18.52 21.17
C PHE A 8 19.77 18.11 19.73
N VAL A 9 20.49 17.01 19.57
CA VAL A 9 20.71 16.40 18.25
C VAL A 9 19.49 15.52 17.96
N PRO A 10 18.68 15.82 16.94
CA PRO A 10 17.57 14.93 16.57
C PRO A 10 18.16 13.63 16.04
N LEU A 11 17.88 12.51 16.73
CA LEU A 11 18.12 11.17 16.20
C LEU A 11 17.16 10.93 15.03
N CYS A 12 17.66 11.10 13.82
CA CYS A 12 16.98 10.65 12.61
C CYS A 12 17.01 9.12 12.60
N PHE A 13 15.93 8.47 13.06
CA PHE A 13 15.73 7.03 12.86
C PHE A 13 15.48 6.78 11.37
N SER A 14 16.49 6.34 10.66
CA SER A 14 16.32 5.79 9.31
C SER A 14 15.51 4.50 9.41
N GLN A 15 14.29 4.52 8.88
CA GLN A 15 13.42 3.36 8.81
C GLN A 15 14.08 2.28 7.93
N SER A 16 14.16 1.05 8.39
CA SER A 16 14.76 -0.04 7.62
C SER A 16 13.86 -0.44 6.42
N VAL A 17 14.47 -0.96 5.36
CA VAL A 17 13.73 -1.44 4.17
C VAL A 17 12.71 -2.51 4.55
N GLN A 18 13.01 -3.31 5.56
CA GLN A 18 12.10 -4.33 6.09
C GLN A 18 10.87 -3.72 6.77
N GLU A 19 11.06 -2.69 7.59
CA GLU A 19 9.94 -1.99 8.25
C GLU A 19 9.04 -1.30 7.23
N GLU A 20 9.61 -0.72 6.18
CA GLU A 20 8.83 -0.17 5.07
C GLU A 20 8.03 -1.26 4.34
N TYR A 21 8.66 -2.40 4.07
CA TYR A 21 7.99 -3.56 3.48
C TYR A 21 6.80 -4.03 4.33
N ILE A 22 7.01 -4.18 5.63
CA ILE A 22 5.97 -4.59 6.58
C ILE A 22 4.82 -3.58 6.57
N ARG A 23 5.12 -2.30 6.73
CA ARG A 23 4.12 -1.23 6.71
C ARG A 23 3.28 -1.24 5.42
N LYS A 24 3.91 -1.53 4.29
CA LYS A 24 3.26 -1.55 2.97
C LYS A 24 2.35 -2.76 2.76
N TYR A 25 2.72 -3.91 3.31
CA TYR A 25 2.08 -5.18 2.95
C TYR A 25 1.39 -5.91 4.11
N CYS A 26 1.48 -5.43 5.35
CA CYS A 26 0.88 -6.09 6.51
C CYS A 26 -0.64 -6.27 6.36
N GLN A 27 -1.33 -5.28 5.83
CA GLN A 27 -2.77 -5.36 5.62
C GLN A 27 -3.14 -6.48 4.62
N ILE A 28 -2.43 -6.57 3.50
CA ILE A 28 -2.67 -7.61 2.50
C ILE A 28 -2.44 -8.99 3.13
N ALA A 29 -1.39 -9.14 3.94
CA ALA A 29 -1.10 -10.40 4.62
C ALA A 29 -2.21 -10.80 5.61
N VAL A 30 -2.77 -9.83 6.37
CA VAL A 30 -3.91 -10.07 7.28
C VAL A 30 -5.19 -10.44 6.52
N GLU A 31 -5.47 -9.77 5.40
CA GLU A 31 -6.62 -10.10 4.54
C GLU A 31 -6.51 -11.51 3.97
N GLU A 32 -5.33 -11.88 3.48
CA GLU A 32 -5.05 -13.22 2.96
C GLU A 32 -5.11 -14.29 4.07
N MET A 33 -4.66 -13.98 5.29
CA MET A 33 -4.84 -14.85 6.45
C MET A 33 -6.32 -15.10 6.73
N GLY A 34 -7.16 -14.06 6.74
CA GLY A 34 -8.61 -14.19 6.92
C GLY A 34 -9.27 -15.03 5.82
N ARG A 35 -8.76 -14.96 4.58
CA ARG A 35 -9.29 -15.68 3.42
C ARG A 35 -8.86 -17.15 3.38
N THR A 36 -7.60 -17.43 3.72
CA THR A 36 -6.99 -18.76 3.47
C THR A 36 -6.58 -19.52 4.74
N GLY A 37 -6.37 -18.81 5.83
CA GLY A 37 -5.83 -19.37 7.07
C GLY A 37 -4.29 -19.47 7.10
N VAL A 38 -3.57 -18.91 6.14
CA VAL A 38 -2.11 -18.77 6.18
C VAL A 38 -1.77 -17.62 7.13
N PRO A 39 -0.94 -17.79 8.18
CA PRO A 39 -0.62 -16.71 9.11
C PRO A 39 -0.04 -15.48 8.41
N ALA A 40 -0.49 -14.30 8.82
CA ALA A 40 0.01 -13.04 8.28
C ALA A 40 1.51 -12.85 8.55
N SER A 41 1.97 -13.28 9.74
CA SER A 41 3.39 -13.27 10.11
C SER A 41 4.24 -14.11 9.16
N ILE A 42 3.77 -15.31 8.81
CA ILE A 42 4.43 -16.22 7.86
C ILE A 42 4.49 -15.59 6.48
N THR A 43 3.36 -15.07 5.99
CA THR A 43 3.29 -14.41 4.67
C THR A 43 4.25 -13.22 4.59
N LEU A 44 4.29 -12.37 5.61
CA LEU A 44 5.22 -11.23 5.66
C LEU A 44 6.68 -11.67 5.73
N ALA A 45 7.01 -12.65 6.58
CA ALA A 45 8.38 -13.13 6.71
C ALA A 45 8.88 -13.79 5.41
N GLN A 46 8.04 -14.57 4.73
CA GLN A 46 8.34 -15.13 3.42
C GLN A 46 8.54 -14.00 2.38
N GLY A 47 7.64 -13.03 2.32
CA GLY A 47 7.77 -11.90 1.41
C GLY A 47 9.06 -11.09 1.62
N ILE A 48 9.46 -10.84 2.87
CA ILE A 48 10.75 -10.21 3.22
C ILE A 48 11.92 -11.05 2.72
N LEU A 49 11.88 -12.36 3.00
CA LEU A 49 12.97 -13.28 2.68
C LEU A 49 13.13 -13.50 1.18
N GLU A 50 12.04 -13.83 0.47
CA GLU A 50 12.04 -14.21 -0.94
C GLU A 50 12.25 -13.01 -1.89
N SER A 51 11.75 -11.83 -1.52
CA SER A 51 11.85 -10.64 -2.36
C SER A 51 13.01 -9.70 -2.00
N GLY A 52 13.79 -10.05 -0.95
CA GLY A 52 14.75 -9.09 -0.38
C GLY A 52 14.05 -7.82 0.09
N SER A 53 12.90 -7.95 0.80
CA SER A 53 12.07 -6.82 1.23
C SER A 53 11.53 -5.97 0.06
N GLY A 54 11.17 -6.61 -1.05
CA GLY A 54 10.61 -5.95 -2.22
C GLY A 54 11.65 -5.28 -3.14
N THR A 55 12.95 -5.55 -2.94
CA THR A 55 14.02 -4.94 -3.75
C THR A 55 14.51 -5.84 -4.88
N SER A 56 14.10 -7.11 -4.93
CA SER A 56 14.48 -8.04 -6.00
C SER A 56 13.92 -7.63 -7.36
N GLN A 57 14.57 -8.03 -8.44
CA GLN A 57 14.07 -7.77 -9.80
C GLN A 57 12.69 -8.40 -10.05
N LEU A 58 12.44 -9.58 -9.47
CA LEU A 58 11.15 -10.26 -9.56
C LEU A 58 10.04 -9.46 -8.88
N SER A 59 10.31 -8.88 -7.71
CA SER A 59 9.32 -8.03 -7.02
C SER A 59 9.13 -6.66 -7.67
N ILE A 60 10.22 -6.01 -8.15
CA ILE A 60 10.13 -4.66 -8.74
C ILE A 60 9.46 -4.69 -10.12
N LYS A 61 9.87 -5.62 -11.01
CA LYS A 61 9.39 -5.66 -12.40
C LYS A 61 8.20 -6.57 -12.60
N GLY A 62 8.14 -7.66 -11.81
CA GLY A 62 7.11 -8.70 -11.95
C GLY A 62 6.05 -8.68 -10.86
N ASN A 63 6.15 -7.79 -9.84
CA ASN A 63 5.33 -7.82 -8.63
C ASN A 63 5.30 -9.21 -7.97
N ASN A 64 6.31 -10.04 -8.21
CA ASN A 64 6.38 -11.40 -7.68
C ASN A 64 7.23 -11.39 -6.40
N HIS A 65 6.56 -11.33 -5.26
CA HIS A 65 7.16 -11.20 -3.95
C HIS A 65 7.58 -12.54 -3.32
N PHE A 66 7.22 -13.65 -3.93
CA PHE A 66 7.43 -14.99 -3.38
C PHE A 66 8.20 -15.93 -4.31
N GLY A 67 8.71 -15.41 -5.44
CA GLY A 67 9.45 -16.22 -6.40
C GLY A 67 8.61 -17.36 -7.01
N ILE A 68 7.31 -17.16 -7.21
CA ILE A 68 6.46 -18.23 -7.75
C ILE A 68 6.80 -18.46 -9.21
N LYS A 69 7.24 -19.68 -9.51
CA LYS A 69 7.58 -20.12 -10.87
C LYS A 69 6.34 -20.38 -11.72
N CYS A 70 6.44 -20.21 -13.04
CA CYS A 70 5.38 -20.62 -13.95
C CYS A 70 5.18 -22.14 -13.87
N HIS A 71 3.92 -22.56 -13.77
CA HIS A 71 3.52 -23.92 -14.01
C HIS A 71 2.85 -24.02 -15.38
N TYR A 72 2.57 -25.23 -15.84
CA TYR A 72 2.00 -25.51 -17.18
C TYR A 72 0.66 -24.80 -17.41
N ASP A 73 -0.07 -24.49 -16.36
CA ASP A 73 -1.39 -23.85 -16.37
C ASP A 73 -1.33 -22.31 -16.27
N TRP A 74 -0.14 -21.72 -16.13
CA TRP A 74 0.01 -20.27 -16.02
C TRP A 74 -0.15 -19.55 -17.36
N THR A 75 -1.20 -18.75 -17.49
CA THR A 75 -1.54 -17.97 -18.70
C THR A 75 -1.25 -16.48 -18.57
N GLY A 76 -0.82 -16.03 -17.38
CA GLY A 76 -0.49 -14.62 -17.10
C GLY A 76 0.87 -14.18 -17.66
N GLY A 77 1.30 -12.98 -17.28
CA GLY A 77 2.61 -12.42 -17.62
C GLY A 77 3.75 -13.30 -17.13
N LYS A 78 4.87 -13.30 -17.86
CA LYS A 78 6.04 -14.15 -17.58
C LYS A 78 7.30 -13.31 -17.54
N MET A 79 8.17 -13.63 -16.59
CA MET A 79 9.52 -13.08 -16.48
C MET A 79 10.50 -14.23 -16.34
N TYR A 80 11.66 -14.10 -16.97
CA TYR A 80 12.71 -15.11 -16.93
C TYR A 80 13.89 -14.60 -16.10
N SER A 81 14.39 -15.45 -15.22
CA SER A 81 15.56 -15.14 -14.36
C SER A 81 16.31 -16.43 -14.07
N ASP A 82 17.58 -16.29 -13.76
CA ASP A 82 18.38 -17.40 -13.25
C ASP A 82 18.08 -17.59 -11.76
N ASP A 83 17.85 -18.83 -11.34
CA ASP A 83 17.62 -19.25 -9.96
C ASP A 83 18.30 -20.64 -9.76
N ASP A 84 17.57 -21.70 -9.43
CA ASP A 84 18.11 -23.06 -9.35
C ASP A 84 18.62 -23.56 -10.72
N ALA A 85 18.01 -23.09 -11.80
CA ALA A 85 18.45 -23.31 -13.17
C ALA A 85 18.53 -21.98 -13.94
N LYS A 86 19.23 -22.00 -15.10
CA LYS A 86 19.28 -20.83 -15.98
C LYS A 86 17.94 -20.62 -16.68
N ASN A 87 17.53 -19.34 -16.80
CA ASN A 87 16.37 -18.93 -17.59
C ASN A 87 15.05 -19.57 -17.11
N GLU A 88 14.85 -19.66 -15.80
CA GLU A 88 13.60 -20.18 -15.24
C GLU A 88 12.47 -19.17 -15.38
N CYS A 89 11.26 -19.69 -15.62
CA CYS A 89 10.05 -18.87 -15.79
C CYS A 89 9.40 -18.55 -14.44
N PHE A 90 9.22 -17.25 -14.17
CA PHE A 90 8.50 -16.74 -12.99
C PHE A 90 7.22 -16.03 -13.41
N ARG A 91 6.19 -16.14 -12.58
CA ARG A 91 4.92 -15.44 -12.79
C ARG A 91 5.11 -13.94 -12.66
N MET A 92 4.43 -13.17 -13.51
CA MET A 92 4.29 -11.72 -13.36
C MET A 92 2.86 -11.39 -13.02
N TYR A 93 2.71 -10.44 -12.10
CA TYR A 93 1.40 -9.97 -11.63
C TYR A 93 1.23 -8.48 -11.96
N HIS A 94 -0.02 -8.02 -12.01
CA HIS A 94 -0.31 -6.60 -12.25
C HIS A 94 0.03 -5.74 -11.02
N ASN A 95 -0.02 -6.33 -9.82
CA ASN A 95 0.29 -5.68 -8.56
C ASN A 95 0.71 -6.71 -7.50
N ALA A 96 1.24 -6.22 -6.38
CA ALA A 96 1.70 -7.06 -5.27
C ALA A 96 0.56 -7.89 -4.64
N SER A 97 -0.67 -7.35 -4.57
CA SER A 97 -1.80 -8.07 -3.96
C SER A 97 -2.12 -9.37 -4.71
N GLU A 98 -1.97 -9.39 -6.04
CA GLU A 98 -2.11 -10.62 -6.83
C GLU A 98 -1.04 -11.65 -6.49
N SER A 99 0.19 -11.22 -6.23
CA SER A 99 1.28 -12.11 -5.79
C SER A 99 1.01 -12.69 -4.40
N PHE A 100 0.55 -11.88 -3.45
CA PHE A 100 0.18 -12.32 -2.10
C PHE A 100 -0.98 -13.31 -2.15
N ARG A 101 -1.98 -13.03 -2.98
CA ARG A 101 -3.13 -13.92 -3.18
C ARG A 101 -2.70 -15.26 -3.77
N ASP A 102 -1.91 -15.24 -4.84
CA ASP A 102 -1.44 -16.46 -5.50
C ASP A 102 -0.56 -17.31 -4.57
N HIS A 103 0.30 -16.66 -3.77
CA HIS A 103 1.07 -17.33 -2.72
C HIS A 103 0.18 -18.03 -1.68
N SER A 104 -0.84 -17.34 -1.19
CA SER A 104 -1.76 -17.91 -0.21
C SER A 104 -2.58 -19.05 -0.80
N ASP A 105 -3.03 -18.91 -2.05
CA ASP A 105 -3.72 -19.97 -2.79
C ASP A 105 -2.79 -21.15 -3.08
N PHE A 106 -1.52 -20.89 -3.43
CA PHE A 106 -0.51 -21.94 -3.62
C PHE A 106 -0.32 -22.79 -2.37
N LEU A 107 -0.23 -22.16 -1.19
CA LEU A 107 -0.12 -22.91 0.06
C LEU A 107 -1.42 -23.65 0.41
N ARG A 108 -2.58 -23.00 0.21
CA ARG A 108 -3.88 -23.55 0.58
C ARG A 108 -4.28 -24.75 -0.27
N ASN A 109 -4.03 -24.68 -1.57
CA ASN A 109 -4.50 -25.67 -2.53
C ASN A 109 -3.51 -26.83 -2.77
N ASN A 110 -2.27 -26.71 -2.32
CA ASN A 110 -1.29 -27.75 -2.54
C ASN A 110 -1.28 -28.75 -1.39
N GLN A 111 -1.59 -30.01 -1.71
CA GLN A 111 -1.74 -31.12 -0.75
C GLN A 111 -0.53 -31.30 0.19
N ARG A 112 0.68 -30.94 -0.26
CA ARG A 112 1.89 -31.05 0.56
C ARG A 112 1.88 -30.16 1.79
N TYR A 113 1.11 -29.07 1.78
CA TYR A 113 0.97 -28.12 2.89
C TYR A 113 -0.30 -28.34 3.71
N ALA A 114 -1.17 -29.29 3.35
CA ALA A 114 -2.47 -29.48 4.00
C ALA A 114 -2.37 -29.71 5.53
N SER A 115 -1.28 -30.32 6.01
CA SER A 115 -1.06 -30.52 7.43
C SER A 115 -0.85 -29.24 8.23
N LEU A 116 -0.36 -28.14 7.58
CA LEU A 116 -0.12 -26.85 8.22
C LEU A 116 -1.43 -26.20 8.69
N PHE A 117 -2.50 -26.39 7.93
CA PHE A 117 -3.82 -25.84 8.23
C PHE A 117 -4.55 -26.54 9.41
N LYS A 118 -3.90 -27.50 10.06
CA LYS A 118 -4.33 -28.08 11.34
C LYS A 118 -3.68 -27.38 12.53
N LEU A 119 -2.68 -26.55 12.32
CA LEU A 119 -2.03 -25.73 13.34
C LEU A 119 -2.87 -24.50 13.65
N ASP A 120 -2.71 -23.96 14.87
CA ASP A 120 -3.23 -22.64 15.19
C ASP A 120 -2.55 -21.59 14.28
N VAL A 121 -3.31 -20.64 13.80
CA VAL A 121 -2.80 -19.55 12.94
C VAL A 121 -1.71 -18.74 13.65
N ARG A 122 -1.72 -18.71 14.99
CA ARG A 122 -0.70 -18.02 15.81
C ARG A 122 0.54 -18.87 16.09
N ASP A 123 0.53 -20.15 15.71
CA ASP A 123 1.70 -21.01 15.85
C ASP A 123 2.68 -20.84 14.70
N TYR A 124 3.23 -19.62 14.54
CA TYR A 124 4.19 -19.32 13.47
C TYR A 124 5.43 -20.22 13.49
N ARG A 125 5.85 -20.74 14.67
CA ARG A 125 6.98 -21.68 14.79
C ARG A 125 6.65 -23.03 14.18
N GLY A 126 5.49 -23.56 14.47
CA GLY A 126 4.96 -24.77 13.84
C GLY A 126 4.80 -24.60 12.34
N TRP A 127 4.27 -23.46 11.90
CA TRP A 127 4.14 -23.13 10.47
C TRP A 127 5.48 -23.05 9.76
N ALA A 128 6.47 -22.31 10.29
CA ALA A 128 7.81 -22.19 9.68
C ALA A 128 8.51 -23.55 9.57
N THR A 129 8.46 -24.36 10.64
CA THR A 129 9.04 -25.70 10.66
C THR A 129 8.32 -26.62 9.67
N GLY A 130 7.00 -26.55 9.64
CA GLY A 130 6.18 -27.34 8.74
C GLY A 130 6.39 -27.00 7.27
N LEU A 131 6.52 -25.71 6.91
CA LEU A 131 6.88 -25.26 5.55
C LEU A 131 8.21 -25.86 5.11
N LYS A 132 9.24 -25.81 5.97
CA LYS A 132 10.53 -26.45 5.68
C LYS A 132 10.40 -27.95 5.48
N LYS A 133 9.68 -28.64 6.38
CA LYS A 133 9.44 -30.10 6.30
C LYS A 133 8.66 -30.48 5.04
N ALA A 134 7.71 -29.65 4.61
CA ALA A 134 6.96 -29.85 3.39
C ALA A 134 7.76 -29.50 2.11
N GLY A 135 9.00 -29.03 2.24
CA GLY A 135 9.87 -28.74 1.11
C GLY A 135 9.54 -27.45 0.38
N TYR A 136 9.10 -26.40 1.10
CA TYR A 136 8.90 -25.08 0.50
C TYR A 136 10.22 -24.49 0.01
N ALA A 137 11.29 -24.67 0.78
CA ALA A 137 12.65 -24.27 0.41
C ALA A 137 13.67 -25.38 0.71
N THR A 138 14.74 -25.42 -0.06
CA THR A 138 15.85 -26.39 0.09
C THR A 138 16.77 -26.05 1.27
N SER A 139 16.96 -24.76 1.57
CA SER A 139 17.86 -24.29 2.63
C SER A 139 17.58 -24.93 4.00
N PRO A 140 18.59 -25.49 4.67
CA PRO A 140 18.40 -26.11 6.01
C PRO A 140 17.99 -25.08 7.09
N THR A 141 18.36 -23.82 6.92
CA THR A 141 18.08 -22.73 7.86
C THR A 141 16.77 -21.99 7.59
N TYR A 142 15.98 -22.41 6.60
CA TYR A 142 14.79 -21.70 6.16
C TYR A 142 13.80 -21.38 7.32
N ALA A 143 13.43 -22.40 8.10
CA ALA A 143 12.52 -22.22 9.22
C ALA A 143 13.08 -21.25 10.27
N THR A 144 14.37 -21.38 10.62
CA THR A 144 15.05 -20.49 11.57
C THR A 144 15.02 -19.05 11.09
N ARG A 145 15.32 -18.81 9.81
CA ARG A 145 15.29 -17.46 9.22
C ARG A 145 13.90 -16.83 9.24
N LEU A 146 12.85 -17.61 8.96
CA LEU A 146 11.46 -17.10 9.08
C LEU A 146 11.15 -16.72 10.52
N ILE A 147 11.50 -17.57 11.49
CA ILE A 147 11.26 -17.31 12.91
C ILE A 147 12.01 -16.04 13.37
N GLU A 148 13.30 -15.92 13.01
CA GLU A 148 14.11 -14.73 13.32
C GLU A 148 13.49 -13.44 12.76
N ILE A 149 13.00 -13.45 11.51
CA ILE A 149 12.32 -12.30 10.91
C ILE A 149 11.03 -11.98 11.68
N ILE A 150 10.21 -12.99 11.98
CA ILE A 150 8.95 -12.82 12.71
C ILE A 150 9.20 -12.20 14.09
N GLU A 151 10.19 -12.69 14.81
CA GLU A 151 10.51 -12.20 16.15
C GLU A 151 11.16 -10.82 16.12
N LYS A 152 12.13 -10.61 15.22
CA LYS A 152 12.82 -9.34 15.09
C LYS A 152 11.88 -8.16 14.80
N TYR A 153 10.88 -8.37 13.97
CA TYR A 153 9.92 -7.35 13.55
C TYR A 153 8.55 -7.49 14.22
N ASN A 154 8.44 -8.37 15.24
CA ASN A 154 7.19 -8.64 15.98
C ASN A 154 6.00 -8.91 15.05
N LEU A 155 6.21 -9.70 13.99
CA LEU A 155 5.16 -9.95 12.98
C LEU A 155 4.00 -10.78 13.52
N ALA A 156 4.20 -11.56 14.59
CA ALA A 156 3.14 -12.37 15.23
C ALA A 156 1.94 -11.52 15.71
N GLN A 157 2.12 -10.22 15.93
CA GLN A 157 1.03 -9.31 16.25
C GLN A 157 -0.08 -9.28 15.19
N TYR A 158 0.27 -9.55 13.93
CA TYR A 158 -0.67 -9.54 12.82
C TYR A 158 -1.53 -10.82 12.73
N ASP A 159 -1.14 -11.88 13.44
CA ASP A 159 -1.87 -13.15 13.45
C ASP A 159 -3.11 -13.14 14.38
N SER A 160 -3.30 -12.08 15.15
CA SER A 160 -4.48 -11.91 16.00
C SER A 160 -5.75 -11.53 15.20
N GLY A 161 -5.61 -11.24 13.92
CA GLY A 161 -6.70 -10.72 13.07
C GLY A 161 -7.11 -9.28 13.38
N THR A 162 -6.59 -8.69 14.45
CA THR A 162 -6.76 -7.29 14.79
C THR A 162 -5.55 -6.52 14.26
N PHE A 163 -5.76 -5.73 13.23
CA PHE A 163 -4.73 -4.82 12.74
C PHE A 163 -4.50 -3.72 13.78
N VAL A 164 -3.36 -3.74 14.43
CA VAL A 164 -2.88 -2.60 15.21
C VAL A 164 -1.92 -1.83 14.31
N PRO A 165 -2.27 -0.62 13.83
CA PRO A 165 -1.31 0.22 13.13
C PRO A 165 -0.10 0.42 14.03
N VAL A 166 1.11 0.23 13.49
CA VAL A 166 2.32 0.64 14.19
C VAL A 166 2.21 2.14 14.43
N SER A 167 1.88 2.50 15.66
CA SER A 167 1.91 3.89 16.11
C SER A 167 3.37 4.31 16.06
N VAL A 168 3.74 5.08 15.06
CA VAL A 168 4.91 5.95 15.19
C VAL A 168 4.55 6.85 16.37
N THR A 169 5.26 6.71 17.48
CA THR A 169 5.11 7.58 18.63
C THR A 169 5.30 9.02 18.16
N SER A 170 4.18 9.71 18.11
CA SER A 170 4.08 11.09 17.66
C SER A 170 4.45 12.02 18.80
N ASP A 171 5.75 12.13 19.06
CA ASP A 171 6.27 13.20 19.94
C ASP A 171 6.68 14.46 19.16
N VAL A 172 6.24 14.62 17.91
CA VAL A 172 6.62 15.78 17.06
C VAL A 172 5.43 16.53 16.43
N ILE A 173 4.17 16.27 16.84
CA ILE A 173 3.06 17.12 16.39
C ILE A 173 2.22 17.59 17.59
N ALA A 174 2.84 18.29 18.51
CA ALA A 174 2.16 18.94 19.63
C ALA A 174 2.36 20.47 19.60
N GLU A 175 2.41 21.10 18.44
CA GLU A 175 2.48 22.57 18.36
C GLU A 175 1.81 23.12 17.10
N ALA A 176 0.53 22.86 16.90
CA ALA A 176 -0.32 23.67 16.00
C ALA A 176 -1.79 23.21 15.94
N VAL A 177 -2.47 22.95 17.05
CA VAL A 177 -3.93 23.03 17.08
C VAL A 177 -4.38 23.43 18.48
N ASN A 178 -4.36 24.72 18.74
CA ASN A 178 -5.25 25.34 19.71
C ASN A 178 -6.10 26.35 18.95
N THR A 179 -7.29 25.95 18.61
CA THR A 179 -8.48 26.87 18.51
C THR A 179 -9.75 26.06 18.55
N GLU A 180 -10.40 26.18 19.70
CA GLU A 180 -11.85 26.18 19.93
C GLU A 180 -12.70 24.95 19.57
N GLU A 181 -12.96 24.17 20.64
CA GLU A 181 -14.18 23.37 20.79
C GLU A 181 -15.42 24.26 20.74
N THR A 182 -16.30 23.99 19.78
CA THR A 182 -17.72 24.26 19.95
C THR A 182 -18.54 23.00 19.71
N ALA A 183 -19.14 22.57 20.78
CA ALA A 183 -20.29 21.68 21.00
C ALA A 183 -20.78 20.77 19.85
N ALA A 184 -20.66 19.47 20.13
CA ALA A 184 -21.67 18.42 19.96
C ALA A 184 -22.47 18.36 18.65
N ASP A 185 -22.00 17.44 17.77
CA ASP A 185 -22.95 16.56 17.09
C ASP A 185 -22.52 15.10 17.22
N LYS A 186 -23.30 14.36 18.04
CA LYS A 186 -23.13 12.92 18.28
C LYS A 186 -23.79 12.15 17.13
N ASN A 187 -23.15 12.17 15.93
CA ASN A 187 -23.51 11.20 14.90
C ASN A 187 -22.31 10.98 13.98
N PRO A 188 -21.71 9.78 13.94
CA PRO A 188 -20.70 9.50 12.93
C PRO A 188 -21.39 9.58 11.57
N THR A 189 -20.95 10.52 10.73
CA THR A 189 -21.49 10.73 9.38
C THR A 189 -21.28 9.46 8.57
N ARG A 190 -22.30 8.61 8.54
CA ARG A 190 -22.37 7.44 7.69
C ARG A 190 -22.73 7.94 6.30
N TYR A 191 -21.79 7.85 5.37
CA TYR A 191 -22.13 7.99 3.96
C TYR A 191 -22.83 6.72 3.51
N TYR A 192 -24.15 6.71 3.54
CA TYR A 192 -24.96 5.67 2.91
C TYR A 192 -24.90 5.89 1.40
N THR A 193 -24.34 4.94 0.68
CA THR A 193 -24.61 4.83 -0.74
C THR A 193 -25.95 4.10 -0.93
N SER A 194 -26.69 4.45 -1.96
CA SER A 194 -28.01 3.87 -2.28
C SER A 194 -28.02 2.35 -2.44
N ASN A 195 -26.87 1.70 -2.38
CA ASN A 195 -26.68 0.24 -2.56
C ASN A 195 -26.23 -0.48 -1.28
N GLY A 196 -26.23 0.17 -0.11
CA GLY A 196 -26.00 -0.51 1.17
C GLY A 196 -24.55 -0.95 1.46
N PHE A 197 -23.55 -0.47 0.72
CA PHE A 197 -22.14 -0.72 1.01
C PHE A 197 -21.58 0.36 1.96
N GLU A 198 -21.01 -0.10 3.06
CA GLU A 198 -20.46 0.77 4.11
C GLU A 198 -18.93 0.72 4.07
N LEU A 199 -18.30 1.86 3.81
CA LEU A 199 -16.87 2.02 4.08
C LEU A 199 -16.68 2.32 5.57
N SER A 200 -15.87 1.52 6.25
CA SER A 200 -15.54 1.77 7.65
C SER A 200 -14.60 2.97 7.79
N MET A 201 -14.85 3.85 8.77
CA MET A 201 -13.95 4.96 9.13
C MET A 201 -12.54 4.48 9.52
N SER A 202 -12.36 3.18 9.80
CA SER A 202 -11.04 2.57 10.00
C SER A 202 -10.23 2.43 8.72
N GLU A 203 -10.86 2.40 7.54
CA GLU A 203 -10.21 2.14 6.25
C GLU A 203 -9.73 3.42 5.53
N TYR A 204 -10.29 4.58 5.90
CA TYR A 204 -9.98 5.84 5.21
C TYR A 204 -10.11 7.06 6.14
N SER A 205 -9.59 8.18 5.69
CA SER A 205 -9.89 9.50 6.24
C SER A 205 -10.56 10.36 5.17
N LEU A 206 -11.50 11.20 5.61
CA LEU A 206 -12.20 12.16 4.73
C LEU A 206 -11.48 13.50 4.75
N GLY A 207 -11.55 14.22 3.62
CA GLY A 207 -11.09 15.59 3.53
C GLY A 207 -11.77 16.33 2.39
N THR A 208 -11.58 17.66 2.39
CA THR A 208 -12.05 18.53 1.33
C THR A 208 -10.89 19.40 0.86
N ASN A 209 -10.71 19.49 -0.45
CA ASN A 209 -9.70 20.32 -1.08
C ASN A 209 -10.32 21.03 -2.28
N ASN A 210 -10.16 22.34 -2.38
CA ASN A 210 -10.73 23.15 -3.45
C ASN A 210 -12.25 22.89 -3.66
N ASN A 211 -13.01 22.81 -2.56
CA ASN A 211 -14.43 22.43 -2.52
C ASN A 211 -14.74 21.10 -3.23
N THR A 212 -13.84 20.13 -3.15
CA THR A 212 -14.02 18.80 -3.71
C THR A 212 -13.67 17.76 -2.65
N ASP A 213 -14.63 16.90 -2.34
CA ASP A 213 -14.47 15.86 -1.32
C ASP A 213 -13.52 14.78 -1.83
N TYR A 214 -12.65 14.32 -0.95
CA TYR A 214 -11.73 13.22 -1.21
C TYR A 214 -11.65 12.28 -0.01
N ILE A 215 -11.16 11.09 -0.27
CA ILE A 215 -10.70 10.15 0.75
C ILE A 215 -9.20 9.92 0.61
N VAL A 216 -8.58 9.57 1.72
CA VAL A 216 -7.22 9.01 1.76
C VAL A 216 -7.34 7.62 2.34
N LEU A 217 -7.00 6.61 1.57
CA LEU A 217 -7.03 5.24 2.03
C LEU A 217 -5.87 4.98 2.99
N LYS A 218 -6.16 4.31 4.10
CA LYS A 218 -5.12 3.87 5.03
C LYS A 218 -4.34 2.68 4.50
N TYR A 219 -4.92 1.94 3.55
CA TYR A 219 -4.36 0.73 2.96
C TYR A 219 -4.52 0.74 1.44
N PRO A 220 -3.62 0.09 0.70
CA PRO A 220 -3.79 -0.05 -0.75
C PRO A 220 -5.09 -0.77 -1.06
N MET A 221 -5.80 -0.31 -2.10
CA MET A 221 -7.06 -0.90 -2.52
C MET A 221 -7.20 -0.85 -4.04
N ASP A 222 -7.69 -1.93 -4.62
CA ASP A 222 -8.08 -1.94 -6.03
C ASP A 222 -9.25 -0.99 -6.27
N ILE A 223 -9.19 -0.21 -7.36
CA ILE A 223 -10.20 0.80 -7.66
C ILE A 223 -11.59 0.20 -7.92
N GLN A 224 -11.66 -1.04 -8.40
CA GLN A 224 -12.95 -1.74 -8.59
C GLN A 224 -13.55 -2.12 -7.23
N VAL A 225 -12.71 -2.50 -6.27
CA VAL A 225 -13.13 -2.79 -4.91
C VAL A 225 -13.61 -1.51 -4.24
N LEU A 226 -12.83 -0.43 -4.34
CA LEU A 226 -13.20 0.87 -3.78
C LEU A 226 -14.51 1.40 -4.38
N SER A 227 -14.68 1.31 -5.70
CA SER A 227 -15.89 1.80 -6.37
C SER A 227 -17.14 1.07 -5.87
N ARG A 228 -17.06 -0.25 -5.67
CA ARG A 228 -18.16 -1.03 -5.08
C ARG A 228 -18.46 -0.60 -3.65
N LYS A 229 -17.44 -0.43 -2.81
CA LYS A 229 -17.60 0.04 -1.42
C LYS A 229 -18.22 1.43 -1.34
N LEU A 230 -17.95 2.29 -2.30
CA LEU A 230 -18.50 3.65 -2.39
C LEU A 230 -19.85 3.73 -3.10
N GLY A 231 -20.32 2.64 -3.72
CA GLY A 231 -21.49 2.67 -4.58
C GLY A 231 -21.33 3.56 -5.83
N MET A 232 -20.07 3.75 -6.27
CA MET A 232 -19.71 4.55 -7.43
C MET A 232 -19.40 3.65 -8.62
N ALA A 233 -19.61 4.17 -9.83
CA ALA A 233 -19.14 3.47 -11.01
C ALA A 233 -17.60 3.60 -11.13
N PRO A 234 -16.85 2.53 -11.48
CA PRO A 234 -15.39 2.59 -11.57
C PRO A 234 -14.86 3.69 -12.48
N TRP A 235 -15.55 3.98 -13.59
CA TRP A 235 -15.17 5.03 -14.54
C TRP A 235 -15.19 6.45 -13.91
N GLU A 236 -15.99 6.68 -12.87
CA GLU A 236 -16.04 7.97 -12.14
C GLU A 236 -14.74 8.19 -11.39
N LEU A 237 -14.28 7.18 -10.64
CA LEU A 237 -13.01 7.24 -9.91
C LEU A 237 -11.82 7.40 -10.86
N TYR A 238 -11.79 6.66 -11.97
CA TYR A 238 -10.75 6.83 -13.00
C TYR A 238 -10.73 8.26 -13.54
N LYS A 239 -11.90 8.79 -13.91
CA LYS A 239 -12.05 10.10 -14.54
C LYS A 239 -11.77 11.26 -13.57
N TYR A 240 -12.21 11.14 -12.30
CA TYR A 240 -12.04 12.21 -11.32
C TYR A 240 -10.59 12.34 -10.85
N ASN A 241 -9.84 11.25 -10.91
CA ASN A 241 -8.47 11.16 -10.40
C ASN A 241 -7.40 11.03 -11.49
N ASP A 242 -7.79 11.13 -12.77
CA ASP A 242 -6.88 10.99 -13.91
C ASP A 242 -6.07 9.69 -13.87
N LEU A 243 -6.74 8.57 -13.51
CA LEU A 243 -6.11 7.26 -13.33
C LEU A 243 -6.18 6.42 -14.60
N PRO A 244 -5.17 5.59 -14.88
CA PRO A 244 -5.21 4.61 -15.93
C PRO A 244 -6.20 3.48 -15.58
N LYS A 245 -6.67 2.74 -16.58
CA LYS A 245 -7.47 1.54 -16.36
C LYS A 245 -6.67 0.52 -15.54
N LYS A 246 -7.34 -0.22 -14.64
CA LYS A 246 -6.72 -1.21 -13.75
C LYS A 246 -5.66 -0.58 -12.83
N TYR A 247 -6.07 0.38 -12.03
CA TYR A 247 -5.22 1.06 -11.07
C TYR A 247 -5.46 0.53 -9.66
N THR A 248 -4.38 0.25 -8.94
CA THR A 248 -4.40 -0.01 -7.49
C THR A 248 -3.99 1.25 -6.77
N ILE A 249 -4.86 1.74 -5.91
CA ILE A 249 -4.66 2.94 -5.11
C ILE A 249 -3.69 2.61 -3.99
N SER A 250 -2.67 3.42 -3.82
CA SER A 250 -1.71 3.27 -2.73
C SER A 250 -2.24 3.82 -1.40
N ALA A 251 -1.74 3.28 -0.28
CA ALA A 251 -2.01 3.88 1.03
C ALA A 251 -1.48 5.33 1.06
N GLY A 252 -2.26 6.24 1.65
CA GLY A 252 -1.94 7.67 1.69
C GLY A 252 -2.27 8.44 0.41
N GLU A 253 -2.72 7.78 -0.65
CA GLU A 253 -3.10 8.45 -1.89
C GLU A 253 -4.46 9.15 -1.76
N ILE A 254 -4.54 10.40 -2.24
CA ILE A 254 -5.78 11.18 -2.27
C ILE A 254 -6.64 10.71 -3.44
N ILE A 255 -7.89 10.32 -3.16
CA ILE A 255 -8.87 9.91 -4.16
C ILE A 255 -10.10 10.81 -4.08
N TYR A 256 -10.29 11.64 -5.07
CA TYR A 256 -11.44 12.52 -5.19
C TYR A 256 -12.71 11.75 -5.55
N LEU A 257 -13.78 12.01 -4.79
CA LEU A 257 -15.10 11.39 -4.98
C LEU A 257 -16.01 12.19 -5.92
N LYS A 258 -15.56 13.38 -6.31
CA LYS A 258 -16.24 14.28 -7.24
C LYS A 258 -15.23 14.85 -8.25
N PRO A 259 -15.71 15.37 -9.39
CA PRO A 259 -14.84 16.00 -10.37
C PRO A 259 -14.04 17.16 -9.77
N LYS A 260 -12.73 17.16 -9.93
CA LYS A 260 -11.85 18.28 -9.57
C LYS A 260 -12.29 19.59 -10.24
N ARG A 261 -11.86 20.72 -9.73
CA ARG A 261 -12.23 22.05 -10.24
C ARG A 261 -11.45 22.44 -11.49
N GLY A 262 -11.89 23.50 -12.15
CA GLY A 262 -11.20 24.04 -13.31
C GLY A 262 -10.01 24.93 -13.00
N LYS A 263 -9.92 25.44 -11.75
CA LYS A 263 -8.86 26.33 -11.23
C LYS A 263 -8.63 26.02 -9.75
N ALA A 264 -7.44 26.29 -9.25
CA ALA A 264 -7.13 26.19 -7.82
C ALA A 264 -7.84 27.27 -6.98
N GLU A 265 -7.82 27.14 -5.67
CA GLU A 265 -8.27 28.18 -4.75
C GLU A 265 -7.53 29.50 -4.96
N LYS A 266 -8.16 30.63 -4.58
CA LYS A 266 -7.60 31.97 -4.83
C LYS A 266 -6.21 32.18 -4.25
N LYS A 267 -5.87 31.51 -3.15
CA LYS A 267 -4.57 31.59 -2.48
C LYS A 267 -3.44 30.91 -3.25
N TYR A 268 -3.76 30.06 -4.24
CA TYR A 268 -2.79 29.32 -5.04
C TYR A 268 -2.88 29.77 -6.51
N SER A 269 -1.96 30.62 -6.96
CA SER A 269 -1.92 31.09 -8.34
C SER A 269 -0.93 30.32 -9.21
N VAL A 270 0.21 29.92 -8.63
CA VAL A 270 1.33 29.26 -9.29
C VAL A 270 1.90 28.19 -8.36
N HIS A 271 2.40 27.11 -8.92
CA HIS A 271 3.15 26.06 -8.24
C HIS A 271 4.54 25.95 -8.85
N GLU A 272 5.57 25.88 -8.04
CA GLU A 272 6.94 25.58 -8.44
C GLU A 272 7.17 24.06 -8.35
N VAL A 273 7.50 23.46 -9.47
CA VAL A 273 7.61 22.02 -9.63
C VAL A 273 8.77 21.46 -8.83
N GLN A 274 8.49 20.50 -7.98
CA GLN A 274 9.47 19.79 -7.18
C GLN A 274 10.08 18.62 -7.97
N ARG A 275 11.23 18.13 -7.53
CA ARG A 275 11.92 17.02 -8.16
C ARG A 275 11.01 15.78 -8.25
N GLY A 276 10.81 15.27 -9.46
CA GLY A 276 10.00 14.08 -9.73
C GLY A 276 8.49 14.29 -9.70
N GLU A 277 8.00 15.52 -9.45
CA GLU A 277 6.57 15.83 -9.52
C GLU A 277 6.04 15.75 -10.94
N THR A 278 4.93 15.06 -11.13
CA THR A 278 4.21 14.98 -12.41
C THR A 278 3.07 15.99 -12.46
N MET A 279 2.55 16.24 -13.67
CA MET A 279 1.34 17.07 -13.82
C MET A 279 0.14 16.47 -13.09
N ARG A 280 0.09 15.15 -12.94
CA ARG A 280 -0.96 14.47 -12.17
C ARG A 280 -0.82 14.79 -10.67
N ASP A 281 0.39 14.79 -10.12
CA ASP A 281 0.62 15.09 -8.71
C ASP A 281 0.19 16.52 -8.39
N ILE A 282 0.51 17.47 -9.26
CA ILE A 282 0.07 18.88 -9.15
C ILE A 282 -1.47 18.96 -9.24
N SER A 283 -2.08 18.22 -10.17
CA SER A 283 -3.53 18.12 -10.31
C SER A 283 -4.21 17.59 -9.05
N GLN A 284 -3.65 16.55 -8.43
CA GLN A 284 -4.16 15.97 -7.17
C GLN A 284 -3.95 16.93 -6.00
N LYS A 285 -2.78 17.54 -5.88
CA LYS A 285 -2.42 18.48 -4.81
C LYS A 285 -3.35 19.68 -4.70
N TYR A 286 -3.80 20.22 -5.82
CA TYR A 286 -4.65 21.44 -5.87
C TYR A 286 -6.10 21.16 -6.27
N ALA A 287 -6.50 19.92 -6.41
CA ALA A 287 -7.83 19.51 -6.90
C ALA A 287 -8.25 20.23 -8.19
N VAL A 288 -7.32 20.33 -9.15
CA VAL A 288 -7.55 20.96 -10.45
C VAL A 288 -7.51 19.91 -11.55
N LYS A 289 -8.49 19.91 -12.45
CA LYS A 289 -8.53 19.00 -13.60
C LYS A 289 -7.26 19.10 -14.42
N ILE A 290 -6.60 17.97 -14.68
CA ILE A 290 -5.31 17.91 -15.36
C ILE A 290 -5.37 18.58 -16.76
N ASN A 291 -6.44 18.37 -17.52
CA ASN A 291 -6.63 19.00 -18.82
C ASN A 291 -6.75 20.53 -18.76
N LYS A 292 -7.23 21.06 -17.61
CA LYS A 292 -7.26 22.52 -17.39
C LYS A 292 -5.90 23.08 -17.04
N LEU A 293 -5.07 22.31 -16.30
CA LEU A 293 -3.69 22.68 -16.04
C LEU A 293 -2.90 22.78 -17.35
N TYR A 294 -2.97 21.78 -18.22
CA TYR A 294 -2.33 21.81 -19.53
C TYR A 294 -2.77 23.04 -20.34
N LYS A 295 -4.09 23.27 -20.43
CA LYS A 295 -4.63 24.42 -21.19
C LYS A 295 -4.17 25.76 -20.61
N MET A 296 -4.14 25.93 -19.28
CA MET A 296 -3.71 27.19 -18.64
C MET A 296 -2.23 27.51 -18.87
N ASN A 297 -1.42 26.47 -19.07
CA ASN A 297 0.02 26.61 -19.27
C ASN A 297 0.43 26.58 -20.76
N GLY A 298 -0.52 26.40 -21.68
CA GLY A 298 -0.23 26.30 -23.11
C GLY A 298 0.56 25.04 -23.46
N TRP A 299 0.44 23.96 -22.67
CA TRP A 299 1.17 22.73 -22.88
C TRP A 299 0.29 21.66 -23.51
N GLU A 300 0.88 20.81 -24.32
CA GLU A 300 0.23 19.63 -24.86
C GLU A 300 -0.02 18.59 -23.76
N GLN A 301 -1.11 17.83 -23.90
CA GLN A 301 -1.43 16.77 -22.94
C GLN A 301 -0.34 15.69 -22.94
N GLY A 302 0.09 15.28 -21.74
CA GLY A 302 1.14 14.29 -21.55
C GLY A 302 2.54 14.87 -21.32
N VAL A 303 2.77 16.15 -21.64
CA VAL A 303 4.03 16.83 -21.31
C VAL A 303 4.18 16.90 -19.80
N GLN A 304 5.32 16.43 -19.30
CA GLN A 304 5.62 16.51 -17.88
C GLN A 304 6.34 17.82 -17.54
N PRO A 305 6.01 18.43 -16.39
CA PRO A 305 6.68 19.63 -15.95
C PRO A 305 8.14 19.34 -15.57
N VAL A 306 9.03 20.32 -15.76
CA VAL A 306 10.43 20.22 -15.38
C VAL A 306 10.62 20.82 -13.98
N GLU A 307 11.49 20.21 -13.17
CA GLU A 307 11.86 20.71 -11.83
C GLU A 307 12.23 22.21 -11.90
N GLY A 308 11.74 23.00 -10.94
CA GLY A 308 11.93 24.44 -10.86
C GLY A 308 11.06 25.26 -11.81
N SER A 309 10.35 24.63 -12.78
CA SER A 309 9.42 25.36 -13.64
C SER A 309 8.15 25.79 -12.87
N LYS A 310 7.50 26.84 -13.36
CA LYS A 310 6.28 27.37 -12.73
C LYS A 310 5.04 26.92 -13.49
N VAL A 311 4.17 26.21 -12.81
CA VAL A 311 2.86 25.77 -13.30
C VAL A 311 1.78 26.73 -12.83
N ARG A 312 1.09 27.37 -13.76
CA ARG A 312 -0.06 28.23 -13.49
C ARG A 312 -1.25 27.37 -13.08
N LEU A 313 -1.89 27.72 -11.96
CA LEU A 313 -3.01 26.98 -11.34
C LEU A 313 -4.38 27.66 -11.53
N ARG A 314 -4.37 28.93 -12.00
CA ARG A 314 -5.57 29.75 -12.19
C ARG A 314 -5.46 30.59 -13.45
#